data_3dfa95769b0b2b0ee5eab77aeaf96941
#
_entry.id   3dfa95769b0b2b0ee5eab77aeaf96941
#
_cell.length_a   1.000
_cell.length_b   1.000
_cell.length_c   1.000
_cell.angle_alpha   90.00
_cell.angle_beta   90.00
_cell.angle_gamma   90.00
#
_symmetry.space_group_name_H-M   'P 1'
#
loop_
_entity.id
_entity.type
_entity.pdbx_description
1 polymer ?
#
loop_
_entity_poly.entity_id
_entity_poly.type
_entity_poly.pdbx_seq_one_letter_code
_entity_poly.pdbx_strand_id
1 'polypeptide(L)'
;MGGDLPYRDLNSYLKGRFGERVQKITLDAGLTCPNRDGRIGTGGCLYCNARGSGTGAWDRGQSITAQMQMGIVRLARRYGAAKFIAYFQSFSNTYAPIAKLRKLYDEALAFPQAVGLSLGTRPDCLADDVLDLLAGYARDRLVWLELGLQSAHDATLQRINRGHDVACFTAAATRAAARGLEVVAHVILGLPGEGPQEMAATAAYLGRLPLHGAKIHLLYVVNESGLASLCQSGDYVCLTEDQYIQRVVDFIERLPAHLVIHRLTGDPHPEELVAPAWCLDKPRVLQRLRDEFDRRGTRQGSYFVK
;
A
#
# COMPACT_ATOMS: atom_id res chain seq x y z
N MET A 1 8.13 9.24 26.78
CA MET A 1 9.47 9.18 26.17
C MET A 1 9.32 8.40 24.87
N GLY A 2 9.32 9.06 23.72
CA GLY A 2 9.24 8.38 22.42
C GLY A 2 10.66 7.98 22.03
N GLY A 3 11.05 6.74 22.34
CA GLY A 3 12.26 6.16 21.77
C GLY A 3 12.15 6.10 20.25
N ASP A 4 13.27 6.19 19.54
CA ASP A 4 13.32 6.02 18.09
C ASP A 4 12.77 4.64 17.74
N LEU A 5 11.85 4.60 16.76
CA LEU A 5 11.31 3.34 16.26
C LEU A 5 12.42 2.52 15.61
N PRO A 6 12.38 1.18 15.70
CA PRO A 6 13.39 0.30 15.10
C PRO A 6 13.36 0.30 13.56
N TYR A 7 12.53 1.11 12.94
CA TYR A 7 12.40 1.29 11.49
C TYR A 7 12.08 2.74 11.15
N ARG A 8 12.40 3.15 9.92
CA ARG A 8 12.10 4.47 9.38
C ARG A 8 10.61 4.61 9.05
N ASP A 9 9.84 5.11 9.99
CA ASP A 9 8.39 5.21 9.85
C ASP A 9 7.95 6.42 9.01
N LEU A 10 6.77 6.29 8.39
CA LEU A 10 6.17 7.31 7.55
C LEU A 10 5.91 8.64 8.28
N ASN A 11 5.47 8.59 9.52
CA ASN A 11 5.07 9.80 10.25
C ASN A 11 6.30 10.66 10.57
N SER A 12 7.39 10.04 11.05
CA SER A 12 8.66 10.72 11.30
C SER A 12 9.27 11.28 10.01
N TYR A 13 9.21 10.50 8.90
CA TYR A 13 9.65 10.97 7.59
C TYR A 13 8.88 12.21 7.13
N LEU A 14 7.55 12.19 7.20
CA LEU A 14 6.71 13.31 6.79
C LEU A 14 6.93 14.55 7.68
N LYS A 15 7.06 14.35 9.00
CA LYS A 15 7.35 15.44 9.92
C LYS A 15 8.70 16.08 9.62
N GLY A 16 9.73 15.29 9.31
CA GLY A 16 11.04 15.81 8.90
C GLY A 16 10.98 16.58 7.59
N ARG A 17 10.19 16.12 6.61
CA ARG A 17 10.08 16.74 5.28
C ARG A 17 9.24 18.02 5.28
N PHE A 18 8.17 18.09 6.06
CA PHE A 18 7.20 19.18 6.01
C PHE A 18 7.20 20.08 7.26
N GLY A 19 8.00 19.76 8.27
CA GLY A 19 8.10 20.50 9.54
C GLY A 19 6.92 20.27 10.50
N GLU A 20 5.84 19.63 10.03
CA GLU A 20 4.60 19.42 10.79
C GLU A 20 3.94 18.09 10.45
N ARG A 21 2.84 17.78 11.14
CA ARG A 21 2.10 16.55 10.94
C ARG A 21 1.35 16.56 9.62
N VAL A 22 1.57 15.53 8.78
CA VAL A 22 0.88 15.32 7.52
C VAL A 22 0.04 14.05 7.60
N GLN A 23 -1.17 14.07 7.06
CA GLN A 23 -2.06 12.91 7.02
C GLN A 23 -2.50 12.59 5.59
N LYS A 24 -2.70 11.30 5.29
CA LYS A 24 -3.29 10.86 4.01
C LYS A 24 -4.81 10.95 4.09
N ILE A 25 -5.43 11.61 3.11
CA ILE A 25 -6.87 11.58 2.87
C ILE A 25 -7.13 10.53 1.81
N THR A 26 -7.79 9.44 2.18
CA THR A 26 -8.15 8.37 1.24
C THR A 26 -9.29 8.83 0.34
N LEU A 27 -9.08 8.73 -0.96
CA LEU A 27 -9.98 9.15 -2.02
C LEU A 27 -10.39 7.96 -2.90
N ASP A 28 -11.64 7.98 -3.30
CA ASP A 28 -12.24 7.06 -4.27
C ASP A 28 -12.67 7.85 -5.50
N ALA A 29 -12.05 7.56 -6.64
CA ALA A 29 -12.24 8.31 -7.88
C ALA A 29 -13.16 7.60 -8.90
N GLY A 30 -13.78 6.48 -8.52
CA GLY A 30 -14.61 5.68 -9.41
C GLY A 30 -13.85 5.12 -10.61
N LEU A 31 -12.56 4.82 -10.42
CA LEU A 31 -11.74 4.14 -11.42
C LEU A 31 -11.91 2.63 -11.30
N THR A 32 -11.45 1.89 -12.31
CA THR A 32 -11.55 0.44 -12.34
C THR A 32 -10.17 -0.23 -12.32
N CYS A 33 -10.15 -1.53 -12.55
CA CYS A 33 -8.93 -2.35 -12.60
C CYS A 33 -8.99 -3.26 -13.84
N PRO A 34 -7.92 -3.37 -14.65
CA PRO A 34 -7.92 -4.22 -15.85
C PRO A 34 -8.10 -5.71 -15.53
N ASN A 35 -7.90 -6.13 -14.28
CA ASN A 35 -8.20 -7.48 -13.81
C ASN A 35 -9.68 -7.69 -13.42
N ARG A 36 -10.54 -6.70 -13.70
CA ARG A 36 -11.99 -6.73 -13.40
C ARG A 36 -12.87 -6.33 -14.57
N ASP A 37 -12.41 -5.45 -15.46
CA ASP A 37 -13.20 -4.91 -16.55
C ASP A 37 -13.11 -5.72 -17.84
N GLY A 38 -12.46 -6.89 -17.79
CA GLY A 38 -12.35 -7.83 -18.90
C GLY A 38 -11.09 -7.65 -19.75
N ARG A 39 -10.26 -6.63 -19.50
CA ARG A 39 -9.03 -6.41 -20.29
C ARG A 39 -7.97 -7.50 -20.01
N ILE A 40 -7.79 -7.88 -18.75
CA ILE A 40 -6.89 -8.95 -18.32
C ILE A 40 -7.72 -10.11 -17.72
N GLY A 41 -8.72 -9.76 -16.91
CA GLY A 41 -9.62 -10.70 -16.24
C GLY A 41 -10.86 -10.00 -15.71
N THR A 42 -11.84 -10.80 -15.27
CA THR A 42 -13.12 -10.31 -14.74
C THR A 42 -13.28 -10.50 -13.23
N GLY A 43 -12.54 -11.45 -12.63
CA GLY A 43 -12.68 -11.84 -11.22
C GLY A 43 -11.88 -11.00 -10.23
N GLY A 44 -10.89 -10.23 -10.69
CA GLY A 44 -9.95 -9.55 -9.81
C GLY A 44 -8.97 -10.50 -9.12
N CYS A 45 -8.22 -9.98 -8.14
CA CYS A 45 -7.32 -10.78 -7.32
C CYS A 45 -8.11 -11.60 -6.29
N LEU A 46 -7.60 -12.76 -5.93
CA LEU A 46 -8.22 -13.72 -5.01
C LEU A 46 -8.65 -13.11 -3.65
N TYR A 47 -7.89 -12.12 -3.16
CA TYR A 47 -8.13 -11.44 -1.90
C TYR A 47 -9.01 -10.18 -2.00
N CYS A 48 -9.38 -9.75 -3.22
CA CYS A 48 -10.22 -8.57 -3.43
C CYS A 48 -11.71 -8.92 -3.42
N ASN A 49 -12.50 -8.12 -2.70
CA ASN A 49 -13.95 -8.11 -2.85
C ASN A 49 -14.41 -7.08 -3.93
N ALA A 50 -15.71 -6.90 -4.09
CA ALA A 50 -16.29 -5.98 -5.08
C ALA A 50 -15.83 -4.51 -4.90
N ARG A 51 -15.50 -4.09 -3.69
CA ARG A 51 -15.08 -2.71 -3.37
C ARG A 51 -13.59 -2.43 -3.63
N GLY A 52 -12.77 -3.46 -3.86
CA GLY A 52 -11.35 -3.29 -4.20
C GLY A 52 -10.54 -2.46 -3.21
N SER A 53 -10.80 -2.56 -1.91
CA SER A 53 -10.24 -1.73 -0.83
C SER A 53 -10.65 -0.25 -0.89
N GLY A 54 -11.71 0.08 -1.62
CA GLY A 54 -12.26 1.43 -1.74
C GLY A 54 -13.06 1.86 -0.50
N THR A 55 -13.24 3.18 -0.36
CA THR A 55 -14.08 3.77 0.69
C THR A 55 -15.57 3.70 0.34
N GLY A 56 -15.90 3.38 -0.93
CA GLY A 56 -17.26 3.49 -1.47
C GLY A 56 -17.78 4.93 -1.57
N ALA A 57 -16.89 5.92 -1.48
CA ALA A 57 -17.29 7.32 -1.54
C ALA A 57 -17.83 7.71 -2.92
N TRP A 58 -17.25 7.15 -3.98
CA TRP A 58 -17.72 7.35 -5.35
C TRP A 58 -19.15 6.83 -5.54
N ASP A 59 -19.44 5.62 -5.06
CA ASP A 59 -20.77 5.01 -5.19
C ASP A 59 -21.86 5.82 -4.46
N ARG A 60 -21.45 6.61 -3.45
CA ARG A 60 -22.31 7.56 -2.75
C ARG A 60 -22.39 8.94 -3.43
N GLY A 61 -21.88 9.09 -4.65
CA GLY A 61 -21.94 10.34 -5.42
C GLY A 61 -21.02 11.45 -4.92
N GLN A 62 -19.99 11.14 -4.11
CA GLN A 62 -19.08 12.15 -3.57
C GLN A 62 -17.97 12.49 -4.58
N SER A 63 -17.89 13.77 -4.99
CA SER A 63 -16.77 14.27 -5.79
C SER A 63 -15.44 14.22 -5.03
N ILE A 64 -14.30 14.31 -5.73
CA ILE A 64 -12.98 14.43 -5.12
C ILE A 64 -12.92 15.64 -4.17
N THR A 65 -13.49 16.77 -4.60
CA THR A 65 -13.59 17.98 -3.78
C THR A 65 -14.32 17.70 -2.45
N ALA A 66 -15.48 17.05 -2.48
CA ALA A 66 -16.24 16.73 -1.28
C ALA A 66 -15.47 15.78 -0.35
N GLN A 67 -14.83 14.75 -0.90
CA GLN A 67 -14.00 13.82 -0.13
C GLN A 67 -12.81 14.52 0.52
N MET A 68 -12.14 15.43 -0.20
CA MET A 68 -11.03 16.24 0.34
C MET A 68 -11.51 17.14 1.47
N GLN A 69 -12.60 17.91 1.29
CA GLN A 69 -13.16 18.78 2.33
C GLN A 69 -13.50 18.01 3.61
N MET A 70 -14.23 16.91 3.48
CA MET A 70 -14.58 16.06 4.62
C MET A 70 -13.34 15.46 5.29
N GLY A 71 -12.36 15.03 4.49
CA GLY A 71 -11.10 14.46 4.98
C GLY A 71 -10.28 15.48 5.76
N ILE A 72 -10.12 16.69 5.24
CA ILE A 72 -9.41 17.79 5.90
C ILE A 72 -10.02 18.08 7.28
N VAL A 73 -11.32 18.34 7.34
CA VAL A 73 -12.03 18.64 8.60
C VAL A 73 -11.86 17.50 9.62
N ARG A 74 -12.10 16.26 9.19
CA ARG A 74 -12.00 15.08 10.07
C ARG A 74 -10.59 14.86 10.62
N LEU A 75 -9.56 14.94 9.76
CA LEU A 75 -8.19 14.62 10.16
C LEU A 75 -7.51 15.79 10.88
N ALA A 76 -7.86 17.03 10.55
CA ALA A 76 -7.45 18.21 11.34
C ALA A 76 -7.96 18.09 12.78
N ARG A 77 -9.27 17.81 12.95
CA ARG A 77 -9.87 17.62 14.27
C ARG A 77 -9.27 16.46 15.06
N ARG A 78 -9.04 15.31 14.39
CA ARG A 78 -8.58 14.08 15.06
C ARG A 78 -7.10 14.09 15.41
N TYR A 79 -6.26 14.69 14.56
CA TYR A 79 -4.80 14.55 14.61
C TYR A 79 -4.05 15.88 14.71
N GLY A 80 -4.75 17.02 14.63
CA GLY A 80 -4.10 18.34 14.56
C GLY A 80 -3.27 18.53 13.29
N ALA A 81 -3.64 17.84 12.18
CA ALA A 81 -2.90 17.93 10.94
C ALA A 81 -3.32 19.18 10.15
N ALA A 82 -2.34 19.91 9.61
CA ALA A 82 -2.56 21.09 8.76
C ALA A 82 -2.24 20.80 7.28
N LYS A 83 -1.47 19.73 6.99
CA LYS A 83 -1.08 19.31 5.65
C LYS A 83 -1.58 17.93 5.35
N PHE A 84 -1.94 17.70 4.08
CA PHE A 84 -2.55 16.44 3.65
C PHE A 84 -1.96 15.95 2.33
N ILE A 85 -1.93 14.62 2.18
CA ILE A 85 -1.62 13.94 0.93
C ILE A 85 -2.92 13.36 0.41
N ALA A 86 -3.29 13.70 -0.81
CA ALA A 86 -4.43 13.13 -1.50
C ALA A 86 -4.09 11.70 -1.94
N TYR A 87 -4.71 10.70 -1.29
CA TYR A 87 -4.39 9.29 -1.49
C TYR A 87 -5.50 8.58 -2.25
N PHE A 88 -5.27 8.36 -3.53
CA PHE A 88 -6.15 7.57 -4.39
C PHE A 88 -5.87 6.08 -4.17
N GLN A 89 -6.79 5.37 -3.57
CA GLN A 89 -6.58 3.99 -3.13
C GLN A 89 -7.43 2.95 -3.86
N SER A 90 -8.66 3.26 -4.24
CA SER A 90 -9.59 2.30 -4.84
C SER A 90 -9.08 1.84 -6.20
N PHE A 91 -8.94 0.53 -6.41
CA PHE A 91 -8.57 -0.09 -7.71
C PHE A 91 -7.20 0.37 -8.25
N SER A 92 -7.14 0.78 -9.55
CA SER A 92 -5.90 1.19 -10.24
C SER A 92 -6.00 2.66 -10.65
N ASN A 93 -5.37 3.52 -9.86
CA ASN A 93 -5.57 4.97 -9.96
C ASN A 93 -4.73 5.67 -11.03
N THR A 94 -4.16 4.91 -11.94
CA THR A 94 -3.51 5.37 -13.18
C THR A 94 -4.15 4.75 -14.41
N TYR A 95 -5.24 4.00 -14.25
CA TYR A 95 -5.92 3.29 -15.30
C TYR A 95 -7.14 4.07 -15.79
N ALA A 96 -6.89 5.14 -16.53
CA ALA A 96 -7.89 5.95 -17.24
C ALA A 96 -7.20 6.84 -18.27
N PRO A 97 -7.96 7.47 -19.20
CA PRO A 97 -7.40 8.46 -20.11
C PRO A 97 -6.71 9.62 -19.38
N ILE A 98 -5.58 10.09 -19.89
CA ILE A 98 -4.75 11.15 -19.28
C ILE A 98 -5.54 12.39 -18.88
N ALA A 99 -6.47 12.83 -19.73
CA ALA A 99 -7.31 14.00 -19.44
C ALA A 99 -8.19 13.79 -18.18
N LYS A 100 -8.71 12.56 -17.97
CA LYS A 100 -9.47 12.20 -16.77
C LYS A 100 -8.56 12.16 -15.55
N LEU A 101 -7.39 11.53 -15.65
CA LEU A 101 -6.42 11.46 -14.55
C LEU A 101 -5.98 12.86 -14.12
N ARG A 102 -5.60 13.71 -15.08
CA ARG A 102 -5.23 15.10 -14.81
C ARG A 102 -6.34 15.84 -14.06
N LYS A 103 -7.58 15.78 -14.54
CA LYS A 103 -8.71 16.43 -13.88
C LYS A 103 -8.88 15.99 -12.43
N LEU A 104 -8.78 14.68 -12.15
CA LEU A 104 -8.92 14.14 -10.79
C LEU A 104 -7.78 14.58 -9.86
N TYR A 105 -6.55 14.60 -10.37
CA TYR A 105 -5.39 14.99 -9.58
C TYR A 105 -5.36 16.51 -9.35
N ASP A 106 -5.66 17.31 -10.36
CA ASP A 106 -5.78 18.77 -10.23
C ASP A 106 -6.86 19.15 -9.22
N GLU A 107 -8.04 18.48 -9.25
CA GLU A 107 -9.12 18.69 -8.29
C GLU A 107 -8.67 18.43 -6.85
N ALA A 108 -7.91 17.35 -6.62
CA ALA A 108 -7.38 17.02 -5.31
C ALA A 108 -6.28 17.99 -4.84
N LEU A 109 -5.44 18.48 -5.76
CA LEU A 109 -4.34 19.40 -5.49
C LEU A 109 -4.76 20.87 -5.43
N ALA A 110 -6.01 21.21 -5.79
CA ALA A 110 -6.55 22.57 -5.69
C ALA A 110 -6.65 23.09 -4.25
N PHE A 111 -6.56 22.19 -3.26
CA PHE A 111 -6.58 22.57 -1.85
C PHE A 111 -5.20 23.03 -1.40
N PRO A 112 -5.06 24.25 -0.80
CA PRO A 112 -3.76 24.76 -0.34
C PRO A 112 -3.05 23.84 0.68
N GLN A 113 -3.82 23.07 1.44
CA GLN A 113 -3.30 22.11 2.42
C GLN A 113 -2.81 20.79 1.78
N ALA A 114 -3.10 20.55 0.50
CA ALA A 114 -2.68 19.34 -0.22
C ALA A 114 -1.22 19.49 -0.65
N VAL A 115 -0.32 18.80 0.03
CA VAL A 115 1.13 18.86 -0.22
C VAL A 115 1.62 17.79 -1.21
N GLY A 116 0.75 16.89 -1.64
CA GLY A 116 1.12 15.84 -2.59
C GLY A 116 0.03 14.83 -2.90
N LEU A 117 0.40 13.92 -3.80
CA LEU A 117 -0.39 12.79 -4.25
C LEU A 117 0.21 11.47 -3.75
N SER A 118 -0.63 10.51 -3.47
CA SER A 118 -0.26 9.11 -3.27
C SER A 118 -1.22 8.26 -4.11
N LEU A 119 -0.69 7.46 -5.03
CA LEU A 119 -1.49 6.78 -6.06
C LEU A 119 -1.29 5.28 -5.97
N GLY A 120 -2.28 4.58 -5.42
CA GLY A 120 -2.30 3.12 -5.41
C GLY A 120 -2.65 2.58 -6.80
N THR A 121 -1.76 1.78 -7.39
CA THR A 121 -1.98 1.26 -8.74
C THR A 121 -1.26 -0.07 -8.99
N ARG A 122 -1.49 -0.61 -10.17
CA ARG A 122 -0.85 -1.82 -10.71
C ARG A 122 0.35 -1.44 -11.57
N PRO A 123 1.42 -2.25 -11.61
CA PRO A 123 2.58 -1.97 -12.43
C PRO A 123 2.28 -1.96 -13.95
N ASP A 124 1.33 -2.76 -14.39
CA ASP A 124 0.86 -2.84 -15.79
C ASP A 124 -0.08 -1.69 -16.21
N CYS A 125 -0.39 -0.75 -15.30
CA CYS A 125 -1.18 0.44 -15.56
C CYS A 125 -0.33 1.73 -15.63
N LEU A 126 0.94 1.63 -16.02
CA LEU A 126 1.91 2.73 -16.07
C LEU A 126 2.48 2.90 -17.49
N ALA A 127 1.66 3.46 -18.39
CA ALA A 127 2.13 3.93 -19.68
C ALA A 127 3.08 5.15 -19.53
N ASP A 128 3.89 5.46 -20.53
CA ASP A 128 4.88 6.54 -20.44
C ASP A 128 4.24 7.91 -20.25
N ASP A 129 3.13 8.18 -20.91
CA ASP A 129 2.36 9.42 -20.76
C ASP A 129 1.80 9.61 -19.34
N VAL A 130 1.43 8.51 -18.66
CA VAL A 130 1.04 8.53 -17.24
C VAL A 130 2.23 8.88 -16.37
N LEU A 131 3.36 8.24 -16.59
CA LEU A 131 4.59 8.53 -15.84
C LEU A 131 5.05 9.98 -16.05
N ASP A 132 4.96 10.50 -17.28
CA ASP A 132 5.30 11.88 -17.60
C ASP A 132 4.34 12.88 -16.95
N LEU A 133 3.04 12.57 -16.90
CA LEU A 133 2.06 13.36 -16.15
C LEU A 133 2.44 13.43 -14.65
N LEU A 134 2.76 12.29 -14.04
CA LEU A 134 3.13 12.22 -12.62
C LEU A 134 4.45 12.92 -12.33
N ALA A 135 5.45 12.77 -13.20
CA ALA A 135 6.72 13.50 -13.12
C ALA A 135 6.52 15.02 -13.21
N GLY A 136 5.52 15.47 -13.97
CA GLY A 136 5.12 16.89 -14.01
C GLY A 136 4.72 17.39 -12.61
N TYR A 137 3.86 16.67 -11.88
CA TYR A 137 3.47 17.03 -10.51
C TYR A 137 4.63 16.90 -9.51
N ALA A 138 5.53 15.94 -9.71
CA ALA A 138 6.65 15.69 -8.80
C ALA A 138 7.69 16.82 -8.76
N ARG A 139 7.65 17.79 -9.68
CA ARG A 139 8.52 18.98 -9.67
C ARG A 139 8.26 19.89 -8.46
N ASP A 140 6.99 20.02 -8.07
CA ASP A 140 6.56 20.98 -7.05
C ASP A 140 5.83 20.33 -5.87
N ARG A 141 5.48 19.05 -5.97
CA ARG A 141 4.67 18.32 -5.00
C ARG A 141 5.31 16.96 -4.67
N LEU A 142 4.97 16.43 -3.51
CA LEU A 142 5.25 15.03 -3.22
C LEU A 142 4.37 14.15 -4.10
N VAL A 143 4.97 13.21 -4.83
CA VAL A 143 4.21 12.18 -5.57
C VAL A 143 4.72 10.81 -5.19
N TRP A 144 3.88 10.03 -4.52
CA TRP A 144 4.12 8.63 -4.25
C TRP A 144 3.35 7.74 -5.22
N LEU A 145 4.09 6.90 -5.91
CA LEU A 145 3.54 5.85 -6.73
C LEU A 145 3.56 4.54 -5.94
N GLU A 146 2.39 4.18 -5.35
CA GLU A 146 2.22 2.98 -4.54
C GLU A 146 1.90 1.78 -5.43
N LEU A 147 2.94 1.00 -5.79
CA LEU A 147 2.83 -0.11 -6.73
C LEU A 147 2.57 -1.44 -6.03
N GLY A 148 1.52 -2.13 -6.45
CA GLY A 148 1.17 -3.44 -5.90
C GLY A 148 2.00 -4.56 -6.51
N LEU A 149 3.11 -4.93 -5.89
CA LEU A 149 3.84 -6.18 -6.17
C LEU A 149 3.10 -7.37 -5.59
N GLN A 150 2.86 -7.34 -4.30
CA GLN A 150 2.30 -8.33 -3.39
C GLN A 150 3.29 -9.43 -2.99
N SER A 151 3.96 -10.08 -3.93
CA SER A 151 4.97 -11.11 -3.77
C SER A 151 6.03 -11.01 -4.86
N ALA A 152 7.28 -11.40 -4.57
CA ALA A 152 8.35 -11.55 -5.56
C ALA A 152 8.39 -12.95 -6.19
N HIS A 153 7.30 -13.71 -6.13
CA HIS A 153 7.19 -15.07 -6.66
C HIS A 153 6.06 -15.16 -7.68
N ASP A 154 6.39 -15.41 -8.95
CA ASP A 154 5.40 -15.48 -10.04
C ASP A 154 4.37 -16.60 -9.82
N ALA A 155 4.77 -17.72 -9.22
CA ALA A 155 3.84 -18.79 -8.86
C ALA A 155 2.78 -18.32 -7.84
N THR A 156 3.16 -17.49 -6.87
CA THR A 156 2.23 -16.85 -5.94
C THR A 156 1.34 -15.85 -6.65
N LEU A 157 1.91 -14.99 -7.50
CA LEU A 157 1.14 -14.00 -8.27
C LEU A 157 0.09 -14.66 -9.17
N GLN A 158 0.42 -15.79 -9.80
CA GLN A 158 -0.53 -16.61 -10.57
C GLN A 158 -1.63 -17.17 -9.67
N ARG A 159 -1.26 -17.76 -8.53
CA ARG A 159 -2.21 -18.37 -7.57
C ARG A 159 -3.23 -17.36 -7.04
N ILE A 160 -2.82 -16.13 -6.79
CA ILE A 160 -3.73 -15.07 -6.33
C ILE A 160 -4.41 -14.30 -7.47
N ASN A 161 -4.31 -14.79 -8.70
CA ASN A 161 -4.87 -14.15 -9.91
C ASN A 161 -4.44 -12.67 -10.03
N ARG A 162 -3.13 -12.39 -9.85
CA ARG A 162 -2.64 -11.00 -9.88
C ARG A 162 -2.66 -10.38 -11.27
N GLY A 163 -2.46 -11.18 -12.33
CA GLY A 163 -2.53 -10.77 -13.74
C GLY A 163 -1.33 -9.96 -14.24
N HIS A 164 -0.26 -9.87 -13.46
CA HIS A 164 1.08 -9.42 -13.88
C HIS A 164 2.13 -10.23 -13.13
N ASP A 165 3.35 -10.22 -13.62
CA ASP A 165 4.52 -10.90 -13.05
C ASP A 165 5.48 -9.94 -12.32
N VAL A 166 6.54 -10.50 -11.76
CA VAL A 166 7.59 -9.77 -11.05
C VAL A 166 8.39 -8.89 -12.00
N ALA A 167 8.62 -9.33 -13.25
CA ALA A 167 9.34 -8.56 -14.26
C ALA A 167 8.58 -7.27 -14.62
N CYS A 168 7.27 -7.34 -14.76
CA CYS A 168 6.40 -6.17 -14.98
C CYS A 168 6.55 -5.15 -13.85
N PHE A 169 6.55 -5.59 -12.59
CA PHE A 169 6.77 -4.69 -11.45
C PHE A 169 8.16 -4.04 -11.49
N THR A 170 9.22 -4.82 -11.77
CA THR A 170 10.59 -4.31 -11.86
C THR A 170 10.72 -3.22 -12.92
N ALA A 171 10.22 -3.49 -14.12
CA ALA A 171 10.24 -2.54 -15.22
C ALA A 171 9.48 -1.26 -14.87
N ALA A 172 8.29 -1.36 -14.27
CA ALA A 172 7.48 -0.23 -13.86
C ALA A 172 8.16 0.62 -12.79
N ALA A 173 8.72 0.00 -11.75
CA ALA A 173 9.44 0.69 -10.68
C ALA A 173 10.68 1.40 -11.20
N THR A 174 11.47 0.75 -12.06
CA THR A 174 12.68 1.33 -12.68
C THR A 174 12.33 2.53 -13.56
N ARG A 175 11.30 2.41 -14.42
CA ARG A 175 10.84 3.51 -15.30
C ARG A 175 10.32 4.71 -14.50
N ALA A 176 9.60 4.45 -13.41
CA ALA A 176 9.11 5.49 -12.52
C ALA A 176 10.26 6.20 -11.79
N ALA A 177 11.19 5.45 -11.21
CA ALA A 177 12.36 6.00 -10.53
C ALA A 177 13.26 6.81 -11.48
N ALA A 178 13.44 6.37 -12.72
CA ALA A 178 14.19 7.11 -13.75
C ALA A 178 13.58 8.48 -14.10
N ARG A 179 12.29 8.69 -13.79
CA ARG A 179 11.59 9.98 -13.92
C ARG A 179 11.54 10.79 -12.62
N GLY A 180 12.27 10.36 -11.59
CA GLY A 180 12.32 11.04 -10.29
C GLY A 180 11.09 10.79 -9.40
N LEU A 181 10.25 9.81 -9.71
CA LEU A 181 9.10 9.47 -8.90
C LEU A 181 9.50 8.61 -7.68
N GLU A 182 8.92 8.91 -6.53
CA GLU A 182 9.12 8.13 -5.31
C GLU A 182 8.20 6.89 -5.34
N VAL A 183 8.80 5.71 -5.54
CA VAL A 183 8.08 4.43 -5.65
C VAL A 183 7.98 3.76 -4.29
N VAL A 184 6.76 3.35 -3.91
CA VAL A 184 6.46 2.58 -2.71
C VAL A 184 5.92 1.22 -3.10
N ALA A 185 6.61 0.15 -2.73
CA ALA A 185 6.15 -1.21 -3.00
C ALA A 185 5.08 -1.65 -2.00
N HIS A 186 3.93 -2.14 -2.49
CA HIS A 186 2.97 -2.86 -1.66
C HIS A 186 3.26 -4.35 -1.70
N VAL A 187 3.36 -4.96 -0.52
CA VAL A 187 3.53 -6.40 -0.34
C VAL A 187 2.52 -6.93 0.67
N ILE A 188 2.17 -8.20 0.52
CA ILE A 188 1.22 -8.88 1.40
C ILE A 188 1.93 -10.08 2.03
N LEU A 189 1.94 -10.17 3.34
CA LEU A 189 2.44 -11.33 4.08
C LEU A 189 1.30 -12.30 4.40
N GLY A 190 1.58 -13.59 4.23
CA GLY A 190 0.61 -14.67 4.44
C GLY A 190 -0.15 -15.08 3.19
N LEU A 191 0.37 -14.80 2.00
CA LEU A 191 -0.24 -15.24 0.74
C LEU A 191 -0.30 -16.78 0.64
N PRO A 192 -1.33 -17.36 -0.01
CA PRO A 192 -1.45 -18.81 -0.15
C PRO A 192 -0.22 -19.44 -0.80
N GLY A 193 0.36 -20.43 -0.11
CA GLY A 193 1.55 -21.16 -0.55
C GLY A 193 2.87 -20.47 -0.26
N GLU A 194 2.88 -19.35 0.47
CA GLU A 194 4.11 -18.74 0.97
C GLU A 194 4.39 -19.11 2.42
N GLY A 195 5.63 -19.50 2.65
CA GLY A 195 6.21 -19.69 3.98
C GLY A 195 7.18 -18.56 4.35
N PRO A 196 7.91 -18.74 5.46
CA PRO A 196 8.91 -17.76 5.91
C PRO A 196 9.98 -17.42 4.88
N GLN A 197 10.38 -18.39 4.06
CA GLN A 197 11.45 -18.26 3.08
C GLN A 197 11.03 -17.36 1.90
N GLU A 198 9.81 -17.55 1.38
CA GLU A 198 9.26 -16.77 0.28
C GLU A 198 9.07 -15.31 0.70
N MET A 199 8.55 -15.07 1.90
CA MET A 199 8.39 -13.71 2.42
C MET A 199 9.75 -13.02 2.63
N ALA A 200 10.76 -13.73 3.16
CA ALA A 200 12.11 -13.21 3.31
C ALA A 200 12.78 -12.92 1.95
N ALA A 201 12.58 -13.79 0.95
CA ALA A 201 13.06 -13.58 -0.42
C ALA A 201 12.41 -12.34 -1.06
N THR A 202 11.11 -12.11 -0.82
CA THR A 202 10.43 -10.88 -1.26
C THR A 202 11.06 -9.63 -0.63
N ALA A 203 11.42 -9.64 0.66
CA ALA A 203 12.11 -8.52 1.29
C ALA A 203 13.49 -8.26 0.66
N ALA A 204 14.29 -9.31 0.48
CA ALA A 204 15.60 -9.22 -0.17
C ALA A 204 15.51 -8.71 -1.60
N TYR A 205 14.47 -9.12 -2.33
CA TYR A 205 14.20 -8.63 -3.67
C TYR A 205 13.91 -7.13 -3.71
N LEU A 206 13.04 -6.62 -2.82
CA LEU A 206 12.75 -5.19 -2.72
C LEU A 206 13.99 -4.36 -2.42
N GLY A 207 14.91 -4.88 -1.62
CA GLY A 207 16.14 -4.20 -1.25
C GLY A 207 17.07 -3.88 -2.42
N ARG A 208 16.88 -4.53 -3.57
CA ARG A 208 17.69 -4.35 -4.80
C ARG A 208 17.06 -3.39 -5.81
N LEU A 209 15.84 -2.92 -5.54
CA LEU A 209 15.10 -2.06 -6.46
C LEU A 209 15.20 -0.58 -6.06
N PRO A 210 15.05 0.35 -6.99
CA PRO A 210 15.09 1.78 -6.72
C PRO A 210 13.79 2.27 -6.07
N LEU A 211 13.53 1.80 -4.85
CA LEU A 211 12.34 2.11 -4.09
C LEU A 211 12.61 3.21 -3.06
N HIS A 212 11.60 4.02 -2.80
CA HIS A 212 11.59 5.00 -1.72
C HIS A 212 11.02 4.41 -0.41
N GLY A 213 10.07 3.49 -0.52
CA GLY A 213 9.44 2.90 0.65
C GLY A 213 8.76 1.56 0.40
N ALA A 214 8.29 0.97 1.49
CA ALA A 214 7.51 -0.26 1.46
C ALA A 214 6.24 -0.13 2.32
N LYS A 215 5.16 -0.78 1.87
CA LYS A 215 3.89 -0.87 2.58
C LYS A 215 3.57 -2.34 2.76
N ILE A 216 3.74 -2.80 4.00
CA ILE A 216 3.55 -4.19 4.37
C ILE A 216 2.11 -4.39 4.81
N HIS A 217 1.44 -5.33 4.19
CA HIS A 217 0.07 -5.70 4.47
C HIS A 217 -0.01 -7.10 5.09
N LEU A 218 -0.88 -7.26 6.07
CA LEU A 218 -1.37 -8.57 6.45
C LEU A 218 -2.38 -9.05 5.41
N LEU A 219 -2.27 -10.30 4.96
CA LEU A 219 -3.40 -10.92 4.26
C LEU A 219 -4.50 -11.22 5.29
N TYR A 220 -5.63 -10.57 5.09
CA TYR A 220 -6.87 -10.88 5.80
C TYR A 220 -7.96 -11.26 4.80
N VAL A 221 -8.88 -12.05 5.25
CA VAL A 221 -10.00 -12.57 4.44
C VAL A 221 -11.21 -11.69 4.65
N VAL A 222 -11.78 -11.18 3.57
CA VAL A 222 -13.02 -10.41 3.58
C VAL A 222 -14.14 -11.17 2.89
N ASN A 223 -15.36 -10.88 3.30
CA ASN A 223 -16.57 -11.42 2.65
C ASN A 223 -16.52 -11.19 1.13
N GLU A 224 -17.13 -12.10 0.38
CA GLU A 224 -17.26 -12.01 -1.09
C GLU A 224 -15.92 -12.02 -1.85
N SER A 225 -14.81 -12.33 -1.20
CA SER A 225 -13.54 -12.59 -1.88
C SER A 225 -13.39 -14.08 -2.23
N GLY A 226 -12.65 -14.38 -3.29
CA GLY A 226 -12.32 -15.80 -3.60
C GLY A 226 -11.55 -16.48 -2.46
N LEU A 227 -10.81 -15.71 -1.67
CA LEU A 227 -10.09 -16.22 -0.51
C LEU A 227 -11.04 -16.65 0.63
N ALA A 228 -12.24 -16.04 0.73
CA ALA A 228 -13.23 -16.44 1.73
C ALA A 228 -13.69 -17.88 1.53
N SER A 229 -13.90 -18.30 0.30
CA SER A 229 -14.26 -19.70 -0.02
C SER A 229 -13.16 -20.68 0.37
N LEU A 230 -11.90 -20.37 0.08
CA LEU A 230 -10.75 -21.19 0.48
C LEU A 230 -10.57 -21.24 2.00
N CYS A 231 -10.87 -20.17 2.70
CA CYS A 231 -10.84 -20.14 4.15
C CYS A 231 -11.95 -21.01 4.76
N GLN A 232 -13.14 -20.99 4.18
CA GLN A 232 -14.29 -21.79 4.62
C GLN A 232 -14.10 -23.29 4.37
N SER A 233 -13.47 -23.66 3.24
CA SER A 233 -13.15 -25.07 2.94
C SER A 233 -11.96 -25.61 3.74
N GLY A 234 -11.18 -24.74 4.42
CA GLY A 234 -9.95 -25.13 5.10
C GLY A 234 -8.71 -25.20 4.20
N ASP A 235 -8.83 -24.86 2.91
CA ASP A 235 -7.72 -24.85 1.95
C ASP A 235 -6.77 -23.64 2.14
N TYR A 236 -7.21 -22.66 2.92
CA TYR A 236 -6.39 -21.53 3.34
C TYR A 236 -6.59 -21.21 4.83
N VAL A 237 -5.48 -21.05 5.53
CA VAL A 237 -5.45 -20.64 6.95
C VAL A 237 -4.62 -19.37 7.09
N CYS A 238 -5.19 -18.36 7.73
CA CYS A 238 -4.50 -17.10 8.00
C CYS A 238 -3.32 -17.33 8.97
N LEU A 239 -2.30 -16.49 8.88
CA LEU A 239 -1.24 -16.43 9.88
C LEU A 239 -1.83 -16.17 11.28
N THR A 240 -1.30 -16.85 12.28
CA THR A 240 -1.54 -16.43 13.67
C THR A 240 -0.89 -15.08 13.94
N GLU A 241 -1.29 -14.40 15.00
CA GLU A 241 -0.67 -13.12 15.39
C GLU A 241 0.84 -13.28 15.60
N ASP A 242 1.27 -14.34 16.32
CA ASP A 242 2.69 -14.60 16.57
C ASP A 242 3.49 -14.84 15.29
N GLN A 243 2.93 -15.64 14.38
CA GLN A 243 3.55 -15.84 13.07
C GLN A 243 3.70 -14.53 12.31
N TYR A 244 2.64 -13.71 12.28
CA TYR A 244 2.67 -12.43 11.59
C TYR A 244 3.72 -11.48 12.15
N ILE A 245 3.78 -11.31 13.48
CA ILE A 245 4.79 -10.49 14.17
C ILE A 245 6.19 -10.92 13.76
N GLN A 246 6.48 -12.22 13.83
CA GLN A 246 7.78 -12.75 13.42
C GLN A 246 8.10 -12.43 11.95
N ARG A 247 7.13 -12.64 11.02
CA ARG A 247 7.34 -12.40 9.58
C ARG A 247 7.56 -10.94 9.25
N VAL A 248 6.83 -10.02 9.91
CA VAL A 248 7.04 -8.57 9.69
C VAL A 248 8.43 -8.14 10.15
N VAL A 249 8.88 -8.60 11.31
CA VAL A 249 10.22 -8.28 11.81
C VAL A 249 11.28 -8.87 10.90
N ASP A 250 11.19 -10.18 10.55
CA ASP A 250 12.07 -10.84 9.58
C ASP A 250 12.17 -10.08 8.26
N PHE A 251 11.04 -9.53 7.79
CA PHE A 251 10.95 -8.76 6.56
C PHE A 251 11.67 -7.42 6.67
N ILE A 252 11.40 -6.66 7.73
CA ILE A 252 11.98 -5.32 7.94
C ILE A 252 13.48 -5.39 8.18
N GLU A 253 13.96 -6.38 8.92
CA GLU A 253 15.40 -6.62 9.15
C GLU A 253 16.19 -6.79 7.83
N ARG A 254 15.52 -7.23 6.76
CA ARG A 254 16.12 -7.44 5.42
C ARG A 254 15.92 -6.26 4.46
N LEU A 255 15.14 -5.25 4.83
CA LEU A 255 14.97 -4.04 4.01
C LEU A 255 16.10 -3.04 4.28
N PRO A 256 16.60 -2.31 3.26
CA PRO A 256 17.55 -1.23 3.47
C PRO A 256 17.04 -0.18 4.46
N ALA A 257 17.90 0.35 5.31
CA ALA A 257 17.53 1.33 6.35
C ALA A 257 16.98 2.66 5.78
N HIS A 258 17.24 2.97 4.51
CA HIS A 258 16.73 4.20 3.88
C HIS A 258 15.27 4.10 3.43
N LEU A 259 14.70 2.90 3.29
CA LEU A 259 13.31 2.75 2.87
C LEU A 259 12.33 3.21 3.96
N VAL A 260 11.36 4.02 3.56
CA VAL A 260 10.31 4.47 4.47
C VAL A 260 9.24 3.39 4.60
N ILE A 261 8.91 3.00 5.81
CA ILE A 261 7.86 2.01 6.08
C ILE A 261 6.52 2.71 6.21
N HIS A 262 5.67 2.56 5.19
CA HIS A 262 4.38 3.25 5.12
C HIS A 262 3.28 2.60 5.95
N ARG A 263 3.36 1.27 6.16
CA ARG A 263 2.36 0.48 6.87
C ARG A 263 2.95 -0.85 7.29
N LEU A 264 2.47 -1.38 8.42
CA LEU A 264 2.91 -2.65 9.00
C LEU A 264 1.79 -3.67 9.21
N THR A 265 0.54 -3.34 8.91
CA THR A 265 -0.59 -4.24 9.10
C THR A 265 -1.76 -3.87 8.20
N GLY A 266 -2.77 -4.73 8.14
CA GLY A 266 -4.05 -4.44 7.49
C GLY A 266 -4.91 -3.46 8.31
N ASP A 267 -6.02 -3.04 7.70
CA ASP A 267 -7.02 -2.15 8.32
C ASP A 267 -8.40 -2.52 7.75
N PRO A 268 -8.87 -3.78 7.98
CA PRO A 268 -10.12 -4.25 7.43
C PRO A 268 -11.30 -3.57 8.11
N HIS A 269 -12.40 -3.44 7.37
CA HIS A 269 -13.67 -3.05 7.98
C HIS A 269 -14.19 -4.21 8.83
N PRO A 270 -14.56 -3.99 10.11
CA PRO A 270 -14.98 -5.08 11.00
C PRO A 270 -16.14 -5.93 10.46
N GLU A 271 -17.11 -5.30 9.77
CA GLU A 271 -18.26 -5.97 9.19
C GLU A 271 -17.95 -6.82 7.94
N GLU A 272 -16.81 -6.56 7.28
CA GLU A 272 -16.39 -7.31 6.10
C GLU A 272 -15.39 -8.42 6.46
N LEU A 273 -14.78 -8.37 7.65
CA LEU A 273 -13.73 -9.29 8.03
C LEU A 273 -14.26 -10.68 8.35
N VAL A 274 -13.70 -11.68 7.68
CA VAL A 274 -13.89 -13.11 7.98
C VAL A 274 -12.81 -13.61 8.93
N ALA A 275 -11.53 -13.34 8.61
CA ALA A 275 -10.38 -13.79 9.38
C ALA A 275 -9.11 -12.97 9.03
N PRO A 276 -8.13 -12.89 9.94
CA PRO A 276 -8.14 -13.30 11.34
C PRO A 276 -8.66 -12.16 12.23
N ALA A 277 -9.41 -12.48 13.27
CA ALA A 277 -10.02 -11.47 14.16
C ALA A 277 -9.02 -10.61 14.92
N TRP A 278 -7.81 -11.12 15.23
CA TRP A 278 -6.77 -10.39 15.96
C TRP A 278 -6.28 -9.13 15.24
N CYS A 279 -6.42 -9.03 13.91
CA CYS A 279 -5.97 -7.87 13.14
C CYS A 279 -6.80 -6.60 13.37
N LEU A 280 -7.95 -6.70 14.01
CA LEU A 280 -8.77 -5.55 14.41
C LEU A 280 -8.14 -4.74 15.55
N ASP A 281 -7.28 -5.35 16.36
CA ASP A 281 -6.55 -4.64 17.42
C ASP A 281 -5.18 -4.13 16.91
N LYS A 282 -5.23 -3.16 16.02
CA LYS A 282 -4.04 -2.56 15.42
C LYS A 282 -3.04 -1.96 16.44
N PRO A 283 -3.49 -1.27 17.52
CA PRO A 283 -2.55 -0.80 18.55
C PRO A 283 -1.75 -1.91 19.18
N ARG A 284 -2.39 -3.03 19.53
CA ARG A 284 -1.75 -4.22 20.10
C ARG A 284 -0.74 -4.82 19.12
N VAL A 285 -1.11 -5.00 17.86
CA VAL A 285 -0.20 -5.54 16.84
C VAL A 285 1.04 -4.65 16.69
N LEU A 286 0.87 -3.33 16.63
CA LEU A 286 2.00 -2.40 16.52
C LEU A 286 2.89 -2.39 17.77
N GLN A 287 2.31 -2.58 18.97
CA GLN A 287 3.09 -2.70 20.19
C GLN A 287 3.91 -4.00 20.18
N ARG A 288 3.30 -5.13 19.87
CA ARG A 288 3.97 -6.42 19.79
C ARG A 288 5.11 -6.45 18.76
N LEU A 289 4.97 -5.73 17.64
CA LEU A 289 6.08 -5.57 16.68
C LEU A 289 7.27 -4.87 17.30
N ARG A 290 7.06 -3.81 18.10
CA ARG A 290 8.14 -3.12 18.82
C ARG A 290 8.79 -4.04 19.84
N ASP A 291 7.98 -4.71 20.66
CA ASP A 291 8.47 -5.66 21.67
C ASP A 291 9.33 -6.78 21.06
N GLU A 292 8.95 -7.25 19.85
CA GLU A 292 9.71 -8.28 19.15
C GLU A 292 11.07 -7.76 18.62
N PHE A 293 11.12 -6.52 18.09
CA PHE A 293 12.40 -5.88 17.74
C PHE A 293 13.30 -5.69 18.96
N ASP A 294 12.74 -5.25 20.08
CA ASP A 294 13.46 -5.04 21.33
C ASP A 294 13.98 -6.39 21.86
N ARG A 295 13.16 -7.44 21.85
CA ARG A 295 13.55 -8.81 22.25
C ARG A 295 14.71 -9.36 21.41
N ARG A 296 14.74 -9.05 20.10
CA ARG A 296 15.82 -9.48 19.18
C ARG A 296 17.05 -8.58 19.25
N GLY A 297 16.94 -7.36 19.75
CA GLY A 297 17.99 -6.35 19.70
C GLY A 297 18.31 -5.91 18.26
N THR A 298 17.33 -5.95 17.35
CA THR A 298 17.51 -5.67 15.92
C THR A 298 16.72 -4.44 15.46
N ARG A 299 16.98 -4.04 14.22
CA ARG A 299 16.30 -2.92 13.54
C ARG A 299 16.22 -3.15 12.05
N GLN A 300 15.55 -2.25 11.34
CA GLN A 300 15.54 -2.24 9.89
C GLN A 300 16.97 -2.28 9.32
N GLY A 301 17.22 -3.21 8.41
CA GLY A 301 18.51 -3.38 7.77
C GLY A 301 19.51 -4.25 8.52
N SER A 302 19.18 -4.78 9.70
CA SER A 302 20.10 -5.66 10.47
C SER A 302 20.60 -6.87 9.66
N TYR A 303 19.79 -7.38 8.74
CA TYR A 303 20.13 -8.52 7.86
C TYR A 303 20.03 -8.15 6.37
N PHE A 304 20.12 -6.87 6.03
CA PHE A 304 20.15 -6.44 4.64
C PHE A 304 21.50 -6.77 4.00
N VAL A 305 21.47 -7.49 2.89
CA VAL A 305 22.63 -7.81 2.05
C VAL A 305 22.43 -7.13 0.70
N LYS A 306 23.42 -6.30 0.29
CA LYS A 306 23.42 -5.62 -1.02
C LYS A 306 23.52 -6.60 -2.17
#